data_5cb2ee11b5641de70d3ec846f3cea453
#
_entry.id   5cb2ee11b5641de70d3ec846f3cea453
#
_cell.length_a   1.000
_cell.length_b   1.000
_cell.length_c   1.000
_cell.angle_alpha   90.00
_cell.angle_beta   90.00
_cell.angle_gamma   90.00
#
_symmetry.space_group_name_H-M   'P 1'
#
loop_
_entity.id
_entity.type
_entity.pdbx_description
1 polymer ?
#
loop_
_entity_poly.entity_id
_entity_poly.type
_entity_poly.pdbx_seq_one_letter_code
_entity_poly.pdbx_strand_id
1 'polypeptide(L)'
;MQRRLARVLTVAMVLLLATIPAGAQDKPRHGGELVFVVPSEPPSYDAHQEETFGVIHPMAPHYNTLLRVDPNDRTGTKPVGDIAESWTVSKDGLTYTFKIRRGVKFHDGSELTSKDVKASYDKILKPPAGVKSLRKEAYESIASVDAPDAGTFVVKLKYPEPSILLNLASPWNWIYKADLLAKDPHWYEKNVMGTGPFTFVEHVKGSHWVGKKNPNYWDKGKPYLDGYRAIFIGSSAAQVAAVRGERAMIQFRSFSPPERDQLVQALGNKIAVQESPWDCLNFVSMHHDKKPFDDKRVRRALSLALDRYEGSAALSKITLVKDVAGIQVPGTPYATPPAELEKLAGYGRDINKNRAEARRLLKEAGVADGFSLVFKNRGIPHPYEPLGIWLIAQWKQIGLNVRQEIIEASAYHPMLKRGDFEVAMDFQCGFIVEPDLDLPRFISTSDANYGRHKDTVIDDLMHRQGRATDLEERKKILRQLEKRLLDEEAHVIYTLQWHRIIPHLAKVKGWTITPSHYLNNQLDAVWLSE
;
A
#
# COMPACT_ATOMS: atom_id res chain seq x y z
N MET A 1 20.59 12.38 86.85
CA MET A 1 22.01 12.60 86.41
C MET A 1 22.31 11.70 85.25
N GLN A 2 23.04 12.18 84.30
CA GLN A 2 23.54 11.63 83.05
C GLN A 2 22.61 11.82 81.80
N ARG A 3 22.97 12.90 81.06
CA ARG A 3 22.57 13.22 79.71
C ARG A 3 23.30 12.31 78.72
N ARG A 4 22.61 11.65 77.82
CA ARG A 4 23.21 11.03 76.64
C ARG A 4 22.86 11.87 75.42
N LEU A 5 23.94 12.45 74.82
CA LEU A 5 23.85 13.12 73.53
C LEU A 5 23.62 12.05 72.40
N ALA A 6 22.59 12.21 71.63
CA ALA A 6 22.42 11.52 70.37
C ALA A 6 23.02 12.35 69.24
N ARG A 7 24.07 11.83 68.58
CA ARG A 7 24.69 12.40 67.38
C ARG A 7 23.83 11.94 66.18
N VAL A 8 23.22 12.89 65.53
CA VAL A 8 22.53 12.67 64.23
C VAL A 8 23.62 12.77 63.15
N LEU A 9 23.92 11.65 62.48
CA LEU A 9 24.74 11.61 61.25
C LEU A 9 23.78 11.86 60.08
N THR A 10 23.89 13.04 59.45
CA THR A 10 23.23 13.34 58.18
C THR A 10 24.07 12.79 57.02
N VAL A 11 23.65 11.68 56.41
CA VAL A 11 24.28 11.16 55.20
C VAL A 11 23.68 11.94 54.01
N ALA A 12 24.49 12.83 53.43
CA ALA A 12 24.15 13.49 52.17
C ALA A 12 24.33 12.49 51.00
N MET A 13 23.25 11.96 50.48
CA MET A 13 23.22 11.12 49.28
C MET A 13 23.30 12.04 48.05
N VAL A 14 24.47 12.19 47.47
CA VAL A 14 24.69 12.89 46.19
C VAL A 14 24.16 11.98 45.10
N LEU A 15 22.96 12.27 44.59
CA LEU A 15 22.44 11.70 43.35
C LEU A 15 23.26 12.25 42.17
N LEU A 16 24.22 11.48 41.66
CA LEU A 16 24.80 11.68 40.33
C LEU A 16 23.70 11.34 39.31
N LEU A 17 22.97 12.35 38.81
CA LEU A 17 22.19 12.27 37.59
C LEU A 17 23.18 12.06 36.43
N ALA A 18 23.37 10.80 36.03
CA ALA A 18 24.02 10.48 34.77
C ALA A 18 23.12 11.03 33.66
N THR A 19 23.46 12.19 33.12
CA THR A 19 22.87 12.70 31.87
C THR A 19 23.30 11.74 30.76
N ILE A 20 22.40 10.81 30.39
CA ILE A 20 22.52 10.08 29.15
C ILE A 20 22.53 11.16 28.05
N PRO A 21 23.61 11.28 27.26
CA PRO A 21 23.59 12.21 26.14
C PRO A 21 22.42 11.80 25.24
N ALA A 22 21.42 12.65 25.11
CA ALA A 22 20.42 12.51 24.06
C ALA A 22 21.23 12.42 22.76
N GLY A 23 21.19 11.25 22.11
CA GLY A 23 21.93 11.01 20.88
C GLY A 23 21.69 12.20 19.96
N ALA A 24 22.75 12.89 19.59
CA ALA A 24 22.67 14.03 18.68
C ALA A 24 21.98 13.51 17.42
N GLN A 25 20.77 13.99 17.15
CA GLN A 25 20.03 13.62 15.96
C GLN A 25 20.87 14.11 14.77
N ASP A 26 21.38 13.19 13.97
CA ASP A 26 22.22 13.50 12.82
C ASP A 26 21.51 14.55 11.95
N LYS A 27 22.16 15.67 11.69
CA LYS A 27 21.59 16.72 10.83
C LYS A 27 21.69 16.27 9.38
N PRO A 28 20.66 16.54 8.56
CA PRO A 28 20.70 16.24 7.13
C PRO A 28 21.94 16.86 6.47
N ARG A 29 22.59 16.09 5.62
CA ARG A 29 23.78 16.50 4.86
C ARG A 29 23.44 16.57 3.38
N HIS A 30 24.04 17.51 2.67
CA HIS A 30 23.97 17.60 1.21
C HIS A 30 25.07 16.75 0.58
N GLY A 31 24.74 16.15 -0.56
CA GLY A 31 25.68 15.41 -1.40
C GLY A 31 25.37 13.91 -1.51
N GLY A 32 26.06 13.28 -2.44
CA GLY A 32 25.99 11.86 -2.71
C GLY A 32 24.82 11.42 -3.62
N GLU A 33 24.96 10.20 -4.15
CA GLU A 33 23.96 9.55 -5.01
C GLU A 33 23.32 8.38 -4.25
N LEU A 34 21.98 8.32 -4.17
CA LEU A 34 21.28 7.15 -3.64
C LEU A 34 21.14 6.10 -4.75
N VAL A 35 21.76 4.93 -4.58
CA VAL A 35 21.54 3.79 -5.47
C VAL A 35 20.56 2.82 -4.82
N PHE A 36 19.47 2.48 -5.52
CA PHE A 36 18.46 1.56 -5.02
C PHE A 36 18.01 0.55 -6.08
N VAL A 37 17.51 -0.60 -5.61
CA VAL A 37 17.01 -1.66 -6.49
C VAL A 37 15.52 -1.46 -6.78
N VAL A 38 15.14 -1.67 -8.04
CA VAL A 38 13.73 -1.82 -8.46
C VAL A 38 13.60 -3.18 -9.17
N PRO A 39 12.65 -4.05 -8.75
CA PRO A 39 12.49 -5.38 -9.35
C PRO A 39 12.01 -5.41 -10.79
N SER A 40 11.49 -4.31 -11.32
CA SER A 40 11.06 -4.19 -12.71
C SER A 40 11.23 -2.76 -13.23
N GLU A 41 11.39 -2.59 -14.52
CA GLU A 41 11.39 -1.27 -15.15
C GLU A 41 9.96 -0.77 -15.48
N PRO A 42 9.79 0.55 -15.73
CA PRO A 42 8.48 1.13 -16.05
C PRO A 42 8.01 0.67 -17.44
N PRO A 43 6.76 0.15 -17.56
CA PRO A 43 6.19 -0.20 -18.86
C PRO A 43 5.79 1.05 -19.69
N SER A 44 5.42 2.13 -19.00
CA SER A 44 5.11 3.46 -19.52
C SER A 44 5.52 4.49 -18.47
N TYR A 45 5.63 5.77 -18.85
CA TYR A 45 6.01 6.85 -17.92
C TYR A 45 4.79 7.62 -17.38
N ASP A 46 3.58 7.26 -17.79
CA ASP A 46 2.35 7.95 -17.39
C ASP A 46 1.72 7.33 -16.14
N ALA A 47 1.96 7.95 -14.97
CA ALA A 47 1.42 7.48 -13.69
C ALA A 47 -0.11 7.42 -13.65
N HIS A 48 -0.83 8.23 -14.45
CA HIS A 48 -2.29 8.18 -14.48
C HIS A 48 -2.83 6.90 -15.12
N GLN A 49 -2.01 6.21 -15.92
CA GLN A 49 -2.37 4.97 -16.62
C GLN A 49 -1.75 3.72 -15.99
N GLU A 50 -0.83 3.88 -15.01
CA GLU A 50 -0.06 2.79 -14.43
C GLU A 50 -0.34 2.60 -12.92
N GLU A 51 -0.03 1.40 -12.41
CA GLU A 51 -0.21 1.05 -10.99
C GLU A 51 0.92 0.16 -10.45
N THR A 52 2.11 0.23 -11.06
CA THR A 52 3.25 -0.62 -10.71
C THR A 52 4.35 0.14 -9.99
N PHE A 53 4.99 -0.51 -9.02
CA PHE A 53 6.21 0.02 -8.38
C PHE A 53 7.34 0.27 -9.38
N GLY A 54 7.35 -0.41 -10.53
CA GLY A 54 8.28 -0.14 -11.63
C GLY A 54 8.20 1.26 -12.19
N VAL A 55 7.04 1.93 -12.06
CA VAL A 55 6.86 3.36 -12.40
C VAL A 55 7.18 4.25 -11.21
N ILE A 56 6.54 4.02 -10.06
CA ILE A 56 6.57 4.99 -8.99
C ILE A 56 7.94 5.10 -8.30
N HIS A 57 8.65 3.98 -8.08
CA HIS A 57 9.93 4.03 -7.39
C HIS A 57 11.00 4.83 -8.16
N PRO A 58 11.23 4.62 -9.47
CA PRO A 58 12.22 5.40 -10.21
C PRO A 58 11.74 6.79 -10.61
N MET A 59 10.43 7.02 -10.75
CA MET A 59 9.93 8.22 -11.42
C MET A 59 9.28 9.25 -10.49
N ALA A 60 8.73 8.85 -9.32
CA ALA A 60 8.14 9.78 -8.37
C ALA A 60 9.08 10.96 -7.99
N PRO A 61 10.42 10.80 -7.94
CA PRO A 61 11.31 11.92 -7.64
C PRO A 61 11.27 13.06 -8.67
N HIS A 62 10.69 12.85 -9.85
CA HIS A 62 10.54 13.89 -10.87
C HIS A 62 9.28 14.73 -10.73
N TYR A 63 8.34 14.32 -9.85
CA TYR A 63 7.00 14.90 -9.80
C TYR A 63 6.61 15.37 -8.41
N ASN A 64 5.67 16.30 -8.37
CA ASN A 64 4.87 16.62 -7.20
C ASN A 64 3.39 16.29 -7.47
N THR A 65 2.62 16.20 -6.40
CA THR A 65 1.17 16.01 -6.38
C THR A 65 0.50 17.25 -5.76
N LEU A 66 -0.82 17.36 -5.81
CA LEU A 66 -1.53 18.46 -5.13
C LEU A 66 -1.34 18.38 -3.62
N LEU A 67 -1.66 17.23 -3.05
CA LEU A 67 -1.41 16.83 -1.68
C LEU A 67 -0.55 15.57 -1.67
N ARG A 68 0.13 15.30 -0.58
CA ARG A 68 0.80 14.01 -0.34
C ARG A 68 0.50 13.51 1.06
N VAL A 69 0.77 12.26 1.33
CA VAL A 69 0.76 11.74 2.70
C VAL A 69 2.01 12.26 3.42
N ASP A 70 1.86 12.65 4.70
CA ASP A 70 2.98 13.12 5.53
C ASP A 70 4.10 12.07 5.56
N PRO A 71 5.33 12.39 5.09
CA PRO A 71 6.45 11.44 5.07
C PRO A 71 6.83 10.89 6.45
N ASN A 72 6.43 11.58 7.52
CA ASN A 72 6.71 11.17 8.90
C ASN A 72 5.56 10.37 9.51
N ASP A 73 4.40 10.31 8.84
CA ASP A 73 3.27 9.50 9.30
C ASP A 73 3.46 8.03 8.91
N ARG A 74 3.80 7.23 9.90
CA ARG A 74 4.00 5.78 9.74
C ARG A 74 2.70 5.01 9.47
N THR A 75 1.54 5.62 9.70
CA THR A 75 0.23 4.98 9.41
C THR A 75 -0.21 5.18 7.97
N GLY A 76 0.32 6.18 7.27
CA GLY A 76 -0.04 6.48 5.89
C GLY A 76 -1.42 7.11 5.71
N THR A 77 -1.95 7.77 6.75
CA THR A 77 -3.34 8.27 6.78
C THR A 77 -3.46 9.79 6.89
N LYS A 78 -2.34 10.52 7.01
CA LYS A 78 -2.36 11.98 7.23
C LYS A 78 -2.01 12.75 5.94
N PRO A 79 -2.98 13.41 5.27
CA PRO A 79 -2.68 14.24 4.11
C PRO A 79 -2.03 15.57 4.52
N VAL A 80 -1.03 16.00 3.74
CA VAL A 80 -0.37 17.31 3.87
C VAL A 80 -0.24 17.95 2.49
N GLY A 81 -0.01 19.27 2.46
CA GLY A 81 0.21 19.98 1.21
C GLY A 81 1.52 19.58 0.52
N ASP A 82 1.46 19.43 -0.81
CA ASP A 82 2.64 19.36 -1.68
C ASP A 82 2.64 20.64 -2.57
N ILE A 83 2.04 20.62 -3.75
CA ILE A 83 1.85 21.84 -4.56
C ILE A 83 0.80 22.77 -3.93
N ALA A 84 -0.21 22.25 -3.23
CA ALA A 84 -1.08 23.07 -2.41
C ALA A 84 -0.35 23.57 -1.15
N GLU A 85 -0.36 24.88 -0.94
CA GLU A 85 0.15 25.51 0.28
C GLU A 85 -0.81 25.33 1.46
N SER A 86 -2.12 25.43 1.17
CA SER A 86 -3.22 25.29 2.13
C SER A 86 -4.53 25.02 1.39
N TRP A 87 -5.56 24.65 2.15
CA TRP A 87 -6.91 24.50 1.61
C TRP A 87 -7.97 24.88 2.63
N THR A 88 -9.17 25.17 2.15
CA THR A 88 -10.38 25.40 2.93
C THR A 88 -11.50 24.50 2.43
N VAL A 89 -12.40 24.14 3.33
CA VAL A 89 -13.59 23.33 3.04
C VAL A 89 -14.83 24.13 3.37
N SER A 90 -15.82 24.16 2.48
CA SER A 90 -17.11 24.80 2.73
C SER A 90 -17.88 24.09 3.86
N LYS A 91 -18.82 24.81 4.49
CA LYS A 91 -19.58 24.28 5.64
C LYS A 91 -20.39 23.00 5.31
N ASP A 92 -20.82 22.87 4.08
CA ASP A 92 -21.55 21.69 3.57
C ASP A 92 -20.65 20.52 3.19
N GLY A 93 -19.30 20.70 3.26
CA GLY A 93 -18.32 19.68 2.88
C GLY A 93 -18.24 19.40 1.38
N LEU A 94 -18.85 20.25 0.53
CA LEU A 94 -18.96 20.01 -0.91
C LEU A 94 -17.94 20.77 -1.76
N THR A 95 -17.29 21.80 -1.21
CA THR A 95 -16.31 22.60 -1.98
C THR A 95 -14.99 22.67 -1.25
N TYR A 96 -13.94 22.25 -1.92
CA TYR A 96 -12.57 22.31 -1.45
C TYR A 96 -11.81 23.32 -2.29
N THR A 97 -11.25 24.35 -1.67
CA THR A 97 -10.50 25.42 -2.34
C THR A 97 -9.04 25.35 -1.92
N PHE A 98 -8.15 25.04 -2.85
CA PHE A 98 -6.72 24.91 -2.63
C PHE A 98 -5.98 26.15 -3.11
N LYS A 99 -5.07 26.66 -2.26
CA LYS A 99 -4.12 27.71 -2.62
C LYS A 99 -2.86 27.05 -3.19
N ILE A 100 -2.55 27.31 -4.45
CA ILE A 100 -1.39 26.76 -5.13
C ILE A 100 -0.15 27.60 -4.80
N ARG A 101 0.98 26.94 -4.52
CA ARG A 101 2.27 27.58 -4.24
C ARG A 101 2.72 28.39 -5.44
N ARG A 102 3.17 29.62 -5.20
CA ARG A 102 3.79 30.46 -6.22
C ARG A 102 5.27 30.13 -6.39
N GLY A 103 5.79 30.35 -7.59
CA GLY A 103 7.21 30.17 -7.92
C GLY A 103 7.66 28.71 -8.02
N VAL A 104 6.72 27.74 -8.04
CA VAL A 104 7.02 26.34 -8.37
C VAL A 104 7.30 26.27 -9.87
N LYS A 105 8.45 25.68 -10.25
CA LYS A 105 8.87 25.60 -11.65
C LYS A 105 8.91 24.16 -12.13
N PHE A 106 8.43 23.94 -13.34
CA PHE A 106 8.73 22.75 -14.09
C PHE A 106 10.24 22.66 -14.39
N HIS A 107 10.72 21.47 -14.75
CA HIS A 107 12.13 21.24 -15.05
C HIS A 107 12.64 22.02 -16.27
N ASP A 108 11.76 22.52 -17.12
CA ASP A 108 12.08 23.43 -18.23
C ASP A 108 12.15 24.91 -17.81
N GLY A 109 11.91 25.23 -16.54
CA GLY A 109 11.96 26.57 -15.97
C GLY A 109 10.64 27.35 -16.03
N SER A 110 9.60 26.87 -16.71
CA SER A 110 8.28 27.47 -16.73
C SER A 110 7.58 27.33 -15.37
N GLU A 111 6.75 28.30 -15.00
CA GLU A 111 6.03 28.31 -13.72
C GLU A 111 4.79 27.39 -13.78
N LEU A 112 4.60 26.60 -12.72
CA LEU A 112 3.39 25.83 -12.50
C LEU A 112 2.27 26.74 -12.01
N THR A 113 1.07 26.55 -12.54
CA THR A 113 -0.15 27.24 -12.13
C THR A 113 -1.29 26.25 -11.82
N SER A 114 -2.39 26.77 -11.29
CA SER A 114 -3.62 26.00 -11.09
C SER A 114 -4.18 25.37 -12.37
N LYS A 115 -3.84 25.92 -13.57
CA LYS A 115 -4.23 25.33 -14.86
C LYS A 115 -3.58 23.96 -15.09
N ASP A 116 -2.34 23.79 -14.65
CA ASP A 116 -1.61 22.53 -14.75
C ASP A 116 -2.22 21.49 -13.80
N VAL A 117 -2.59 21.92 -12.58
CA VAL A 117 -3.31 21.07 -11.63
C VAL A 117 -4.65 20.64 -12.23
N LYS A 118 -5.44 21.59 -12.75
CA LYS A 118 -6.72 21.28 -13.37
C LYS A 118 -6.60 20.31 -14.55
N ALA A 119 -5.65 20.55 -15.45
CA ALA A 119 -5.43 19.69 -16.62
C ALA A 119 -5.07 18.25 -16.22
N SER A 120 -4.29 18.08 -15.15
CA SER A 120 -3.92 16.77 -14.60
C SER A 120 -5.14 16.04 -14.04
N TYR A 121 -5.98 16.72 -13.25
CA TYR A 121 -7.21 16.13 -12.74
C TYR A 121 -8.26 15.91 -13.83
N ASP A 122 -8.40 16.81 -14.82
CA ASP A 122 -9.28 16.58 -15.98
C ASP A 122 -8.87 15.30 -16.74
N LYS A 123 -7.57 15.05 -16.93
CA LYS A 123 -7.06 13.82 -17.55
C LYS A 123 -7.42 12.57 -16.73
N ILE A 124 -7.42 12.65 -15.40
CA ILE A 124 -7.82 11.54 -14.52
C ILE A 124 -9.34 11.33 -14.59
N LEU A 125 -10.12 12.40 -14.43
CA LEU A 125 -11.58 12.36 -14.31
C LEU A 125 -12.28 12.08 -15.64
N LYS A 126 -11.77 12.67 -16.72
CA LYS A 126 -12.32 12.61 -18.08
C LYS A 126 -11.20 12.34 -19.08
N PRO A 127 -10.63 11.12 -19.06
CA PRO A 127 -9.48 10.82 -19.92
C PRO A 127 -9.84 11.04 -21.39
N PRO A 128 -8.92 11.63 -22.17
CA PRO A 128 -9.08 11.75 -23.62
C PRO A 128 -9.24 10.40 -24.31
N ALA A 129 -9.75 10.41 -25.53
CA ALA A 129 -9.90 9.20 -26.32
C ALA A 129 -8.54 8.46 -26.46
N GLY A 130 -8.52 7.16 -26.18
CA GLY A 130 -7.34 6.31 -26.20
C GLY A 130 -6.50 6.32 -24.92
N VAL A 131 -6.70 7.27 -24.01
CA VAL A 131 -6.06 7.32 -22.68
C VAL A 131 -6.92 6.59 -21.66
N LYS A 132 -6.31 5.71 -20.86
CA LYS A 132 -6.97 5.04 -19.73
C LYS A 132 -6.72 5.81 -18.45
N SER A 133 -7.68 5.85 -17.55
CA SER A 133 -7.49 6.34 -16.19
C SER A 133 -7.81 5.21 -15.22
N LEU A 134 -6.80 4.75 -14.48
CA LEU A 134 -6.96 3.71 -13.46
C LEU A 134 -7.47 4.29 -12.12
N ARG A 135 -7.68 5.62 -12.04
CA ARG A 135 -8.09 6.32 -10.81
C ARG A 135 -9.45 6.98 -10.90
N LYS A 136 -10.10 6.93 -12.05
CA LYS A 136 -11.36 7.63 -12.29
C LYS A 136 -12.44 7.27 -11.26
N GLU A 137 -12.54 5.99 -10.93
CA GLU A 137 -13.55 5.48 -10.00
C GLU A 137 -13.34 6.02 -8.57
N ALA A 138 -12.09 6.22 -8.13
CA ALA A 138 -11.77 6.79 -6.82
C ALA A 138 -12.20 8.26 -6.66
N TYR A 139 -12.61 8.91 -7.75
CA TYR A 139 -13.05 10.30 -7.79
C TYR A 139 -14.50 10.46 -8.28
N GLU A 140 -15.30 9.43 -8.14
CA GLU A 140 -16.70 9.47 -8.59
C GLU A 140 -17.52 10.57 -7.89
N SER A 141 -17.18 10.90 -6.65
CA SER A 141 -17.80 12.00 -5.89
C SER A 141 -17.54 13.38 -6.50
N ILE A 142 -16.47 13.56 -7.30
CA ILE A 142 -16.14 14.85 -7.88
C ILE A 142 -17.14 15.23 -8.97
N ALA A 143 -17.81 16.37 -8.79
CA ALA A 143 -18.69 16.95 -9.80
C ALA A 143 -17.90 17.76 -10.83
N SER A 144 -16.95 18.58 -10.36
CA SER A 144 -16.11 19.41 -11.23
C SER A 144 -14.81 19.83 -10.54
N VAL A 145 -13.82 20.16 -11.36
CA VAL A 145 -12.59 20.83 -10.93
C VAL A 145 -12.42 22.15 -11.71
N ASP A 146 -11.92 23.19 -11.03
CA ASP A 146 -11.81 24.53 -11.58
C ASP A 146 -10.49 25.21 -11.22
N ALA A 147 -10.03 26.14 -12.07
CA ALA A 147 -8.87 26.97 -11.87
C ALA A 147 -9.24 28.44 -12.18
N PRO A 148 -9.94 29.14 -11.25
CA PRO A 148 -10.46 30.48 -11.50
C PRO A 148 -9.37 31.53 -11.71
N ASP A 149 -8.20 31.33 -11.13
CA ASP A 149 -6.99 32.13 -11.31
C ASP A 149 -5.74 31.25 -11.20
N ALA A 150 -4.55 31.81 -11.46
CA ALA A 150 -3.29 31.08 -11.50
C ALA A 150 -2.88 30.43 -10.15
N GLY A 151 -3.43 30.88 -9.04
CA GLY A 151 -3.07 30.44 -7.69
C GLY A 151 -4.17 29.65 -6.97
N THR A 152 -5.34 29.46 -7.60
CA THR A 152 -6.50 28.84 -6.95
C THR A 152 -6.98 27.61 -7.75
N PHE A 153 -7.08 26.47 -7.07
CA PHE A 153 -7.69 25.25 -7.61
C PHE A 153 -8.89 24.87 -6.74
N VAL A 154 -10.01 24.55 -7.38
CA VAL A 154 -11.28 24.26 -6.70
C VAL A 154 -11.77 22.87 -7.10
N VAL A 155 -12.13 22.06 -6.11
CA VAL A 155 -12.81 20.77 -6.29
C VAL A 155 -14.22 20.89 -5.73
N LYS A 156 -15.24 20.55 -6.53
CA LYS A 156 -16.63 20.47 -6.10
C LYS A 156 -17.11 19.02 -6.10
N LEU A 157 -17.74 18.60 -5.03
CA LEU A 157 -18.26 17.25 -4.87
C LEU A 157 -19.77 17.21 -5.14
N LYS A 158 -20.27 16.04 -5.55
CA LYS A 158 -21.71 15.70 -5.70
C LYS A 158 -22.34 15.41 -4.34
N TYR A 159 -21.55 14.88 -3.41
CA TYR A 159 -21.92 14.54 -2.03
C TYR A 159 -20.66 14.58 -1.15
N PRO A 160 -20.79 14.79 0.18
CA PRO A 160 -19.64 14.80 1.08
C PRO A 160 -18.91 13.45 1.05
N GLU A 161 -17.59 13.50 0.93
CA GLU A 161 -16.70 12.33 0.96
C GLU A 161 -15.56 12.58 1.94
N PRO A 162 -15.56 11.92 3.12
CA PRO A 162 -14.52 12.11 4.14
C PRO A 162 -13.11 11.76 3.69
N SER A 163 -12.97 10.81 2.76
CA SER A 163 -11.69 10.32 2.24
C SER A 163 -11.08 11.22 1.15
N ILE A 164 -11.81 12.22 0.63
CA ILE A 164 -11.38 12.97 -0.57
C ILE A 164 -9.98 13.58 -0.43
N LEU A 165 -9.58 14.10 0.73
CA LEU A 165 -8.24 14.67 0.92
C LEU A 165 -7.16 13.60 0.83
N LEU A 166 -7.40 12.39 1.31
CA LEU A 166 -6.49 11.26 1.16
C LEU A 166 -6.44 10.79 -0.30
N ASN A 167 -7.60 10.71 -0.97
CA ASN A 167 -7.66 10.36 -2.38
C ASN A 167 -6.87 11.36 -3.23
N LEU A 168 -6.99 12.67 -2.94
CA LEU A 168 -6.19 13.71 -3.59
C LEU A 168 -4.69 13.64 -3.23
N ALA A 169 -4.31 13.02 -2.11
CA ALA A 169 -2.93 12.76 -1.72
C ALA A 169 -2.33 11.48 -2.33
N SER A 170 -3.04 10.82 -3.26
CA SER A 170 -2.54 9.65 -3.96
C SER A 170 -1.18 9.93 -4.62
N PRO A 171 -0.19 9.04 -4.41
CA PRO A 171 1.15 9.21 -4.97
C PRO A 171 1.20 9.11 -6.49
N TRP A 172 0.09 8.74 -7.12
CA TRP A 172 -0.08 8.62 -8.57
C TRP A 172 -0.63 9.88 -9.23
N ASN A 173 -1.11 10.86 -8.47
CA ASN A 173 -1.72 12.09 -8.98
C ASN A 173 -0.67 13.13 -9.35
N TRP A 174 0.30 12.74 -10.15
CA TRP A 174 1.37 13.66 -10.58
C TRP A 174 0.79 14.84 -11.35
N ILE A 175 1.29 16.03 -11.05
CA ILE A 175 0.90 17.21 -11.77
C ILE A 175 1.70 17.32 -13.08
N TYR A 176 0.99 17.27 -14.17
CA TYR A 176 1.50 17.37 -15.53
C TYR A 176 1.34 18.79 -16.08
N LYS A 177 2.22 19.18 -17.01
CA LYS A 177 2.16 20.47 -17.65
C LYS A 177 1.00 20.54 -18.65
N ALA A 178 0.08 21.50 -18.46
CA ALA A 178 -1.14 21.62 -19.24
C ALA A 178 -0.89 21.76 -20.75
N ASP A 179 0.09 22.56 -21.13
CA ASP A 179 0.43 22.79 -22.54
C ASP A 179 0.91 21.53 -23.25
N LEU A 180 1.63 20.65 -22.54
CA LEU A 180 2.08 19.37 -23.09
C LEU A 180 0.92 18.40 -23.25
N LEU A 181 0.00 18.34 -22.27
CA LEU A 181 -1.22 17.53 -22.36
C LEU A 181 -2.16 18.00 -23.49
N ALA A 182 -2.28 19.30 -23.66
CA ALA A 182 -3.10 19.90 -24.74
C ALA A 182 -2.52 19.63 -26.13
N LYS A 183 -1.18 19.57 -26.24
CA LYS A 183 -0.49 19.28 -27.49
C LYS A 183 -0.57 17.80 -27.86
N ASP A 184 -0.37 16.90 -26.88
CA ASP A 184 -0.41 15.46 -27.05
C ASP A 184 -0.82 14.79 -25.73
N PRO A 185 -2.04 14.20 -25.61
CA PRO A 185 -2.49 13.54 -24.38
C PRO A 185 -1.68 12.28 -24.01
N HIS A 186 -0.90 11.72 -24.95
CA HIS A 186 -0.01 10.57 -24.76
C HIS A 186 1.45 10.96 -24.48
N TRP A 187 1.77 12.26 -24.43
CA TRP A 187 3.14 12.76 -24.31
C TRP A 187 3.89 12.14 -23.11
N TYR A 188 3.20 12.01 -21.96
CA TYR A 188 3.78 11.47 -20.73
C TYR A 188 4.01 9.96 -20.74
N GLU A 189 3.53 9.23 -21.73
CA GLU A 189 3.82 7.79 -21.86
C GLU A 189 5.30 7.50 -22.15
N LYS A 190 6.02 8.46 -22.71
CA LYS A 190 7.42 8.33 -23.17
C LYS A 190 8.33 9.45 -22.71
N ASN A 191 7.82 10.48 -22.06
CA ASN A 191 8.57 11.67 -21.71
C ASN A 191 8.40 12.04 -20.23
N VAL A 192 9.40 12.72 -19.67
CA VAL A 192 9.42 13.18 -18.29
C VAL A 192 9.45 14.70 -18.25
N MET A 193 8.46 15.32 -17.60
CA MET A 193 8.40 16.74 -17.31
C MET A 193 7.61 16.96 -16.04
N GLY A 194 8.25 17.28 -14.94
CA GLY A 194 7.62 17.52 -13.65
C GLY A 194 8.22 18.71 -12.92
N THR A 195 7.84 18.85 -11.66
CA THR A 195 8.27 19.91 -10.75
C THR A 195 9.06 19.37 -9.56
N GLY A 196 9.32 18.06 -9.55
CA GLY A 196 9.90 17.32 -8.45
C GLY A 196 11.35 17.68 -8.12
N PRO A 197 11.85 17.10 -6.99
CA PRO A 197 13.19 17.40 -6.48
C PRO A 197 14.34 16.95 -7.38
N PHE A 198 14.09 16.06 -8.36
CA PHE A 198 15.12 15.58 -9.28
C PHE A 198 14.67 15.75 -10.74
N THR A 199 15.59 16.16 -11.60
CA THR A 199 15.42 16.19 -13.06
C THR A 199 15.82 14.84 -13.66
N PHE A 200 15.15 14.44 -14.74
CA PHE A 200 15.47 13.22 -15.48
C PHE A 200 16.79 13.36 -16.24
N VAL A 201 17.62 12.32 -16.19
CA VAL A 201 18.88 12.24 -16.92
C VAL A 201 18.78 11.18 -18.02
N GLU A 202 18.56 9.91 -17.66
CA GLU A 202 18.50 8.81 -18.62
C GLU A 202 17.70 7.60 -18.08
N HIS A 203 17.19 6.81 -19.02
CA HIS A 203 16.69 5.46 -18.81
C HIS A 203 17.40 4.51 -19.78
N VAL A 204 18.25 3.64 -19.23
CA VAL A 204 18.87 2.56 -19.99
C VAL A 204 18.07 1.28 -19.73
N LYS A 205 17.31 0.85 -20.74
CA LYS A 205 16.40 -0.32 -20.64
C LYS A 205 17.15 -1.56 -20.17
N GLY A 206 16.53 -2.31 -19.25
CA GLY A 206 17.10 -3.49 -18.64
C GLY A 206 18.24 -3.22 -17.66
N SER A 207 18.62 -1.97 -17.43
CA SER A 207 19.75 -1.58 -16.60
C SER A 207 19.38 -0.62 -15.49
N HIS A 208 19.06 0.64 -15.80
CA HIS A 208 18.87 1.65 -14.75
C HIS A 208 18.11 2.90 -15.24
N TRP A 209 17.65 3.67 -14.25
CA TRP A 209 17.07 5.01 -14.37
C TRP A 209 17.86 5.99 -13.52
N VAL A 210 18.13 7.20 -14.02
CA VAL A 210 18.94 8.21 -13.32
C VAL A 210 18.21 9.54 -13.21
N GLY A 211 18.21 10.11 -11.99
CA GLY A 211 17.79 11.47 -11.73
C GLY A 211 18.89 12.28 -11.05
N LYS A 212 18.97 13.57 -11.39
CA LYS A 212 19.91 14.54 -10.84
C LYS A 212 19.16 15.63 -10.06
N LYS A 213 19.76 16.13 -8.99
CA LYS A 213 19.21 17.24 -8.18
C LYS A 213 18.65 18.37 -9.04
N ASN A 214 17.42 18.79 -8.74
CA ASN A 214 16.79 19.97 -9.32
C ASN A 214 17.24 21.22 -8.55
N PRO A 215 18.08 22.11 -9.14
CA PRO A 215 18.55 23.31 -8.44
C PRO A 215 17.45 24.35 -8.21
N ASN A 216 16.34 24.24 -8.95
CA ASN A 216 15.20 25.14 -8.88
C ASN A 216 14.03 24.57 -8.07
N TYR A 217 14.26 23.49 -7.28
CA TYR A 217 13.19 22.90 -6.48
C TYR A 217 12.60 23.92 -5.50
N TRP A 218 11.30 23.94 -5.40
CA TRP A 218 10.55 24.95 -4.64
C TRP A 218 10.78 24.87 -3.13
N ASP A 219 10.99 23.65 -2.57
CA ASP A 219 11.27 23.43 -1.15
C ASP A 219 12.75 23.70 -0.86
N LYS A 220 13.03 24.90 -0.37
CA LYS A 220 14.40 25.40 -0.18
C LYS A 220 15.20 24.51 0.77
N GLY A 221 16.43 24.22 0.38
CA GLY A 221 17.32 23.31 1.11
C GLY A 221 17.15 21.84 0.75
N LYS A 222 16.21 21.49 -0.10
CA LYS A 222 15.99 20.14 -0.62
C LYS A 222 16.17 20.09 -2.16
N PRO A 223 16.36 18.89 -2.73
CA PRO A 223 16.72 17.63 -2.05
C PRO A 223 18.13 17.72 -1.46
N TYR A 224 18.42 16.82 -0.51
CA TYR A 224 19.76 16.73 0.08
C TYR A 224 20.75 16.00 -0.83
N LEU A 225 20.31 14.94 -1.52
CA LEU A 225 21.12 14.16 -2.47
C LEU A 225 21.47 14.97 -3.72
N ASP A 226 22.62 14.69 -4.32
CA ASP A 226 23.00 15.22 -5.64
C ASP A 226 22.27 14.50 -6.78
N GLY A 227 21.85 13.26 -6.56
CA GLY A 227 21.13 12.45 -7.51
C GLY A 227 20.72 11.09 -6.96
N TYR A 228 20.10 10.30 -7.81
CA TYR A 228 19.79 8.91 -7.52
C TYR A 228 19.91 8.05 -8.77
N ARG A 229 20.13 6.75 -8.53
CA ARG A 229 20.14 5.70 -9.56
C ARG A 229 19.28 4.52 -9.12
N ALA A 230 18.22 4.24 -9.88
CA ALA A 230 17.40 3.05 -9.72
C ALA A 230 17.95 1.96 -10.64
N ILE A 231 18.46 0.86 -10.09
CA ILE A 231 18.97 -0.27 -10.89
C ILE A 231 17.91 -1.38 -10.98
N PHE A 232 17.68 -1.90 -12.19
CA PHE A 232 16.65 -2.91 -12.44
C PHE A 232 17.22 -4.31 -12.23
N ILE A 233 16.75 -5.01 -11.19
CA ILE A 233 17.19 -6.36 -10.83
C ILE A 233 15.97 -7.20 -10.49
N GLY A 234 15.55 -8.13 -11.37
CA GLY A 234 14.37 -8.98 -11.15
C GLY A 234 14.59 -10.12 -10.15
N SER A 235 15.79 -10.69 -10.10
CA SER A 235 16.11 -11.84 -9.25
C SER A 235 16.31 -11.42 -7.78
N SER A 236 15.59 -12.03 -6.85
CA SER A 236 15.70 -11.77 -5.41
C SER A 236 17.11 -12.02 -4.88
N ALA A 237 17.74 -13.13 -5.27
CA ALA A 237 19.12 -13.43 -4.89
C ALA A 237 20.12 -12.36 -5.39
N ALA A 238 19.92 -11.83 -6.60
CA ALA A 238 20.75 -10.75 -7.14
C ALA A 238 20.49 -9.41 -6.43
N GLN A 239 19.25 -9.13 -5.97
CA GLN A 239 18.91 -7.97 -5.14
C GLN A 239 19.63 -8.03 -3.80
N VAL A 240 19.59 -9.19 -3.11
CA VAL A 240 20.34 -9.43 -1.87
C VAL A 240 21.84 -9.23 -2.09
N ALA A 241 22.39 -9.79 -3.17
CA ALA A 241 23.81 -9.64 -3.50
C ALA A 241 24.20 -8.18 -3.78
N ALA A 242 23.32 -7.39 -4.41
CA ALA A 242 23.56 -5.98 -4.67
C ALA A 242 23.61 -5.16 -3.36
N VAL A 243 22.70 -5.40 -2.41
CA VAL A 243 22.70 -4.71 -1.10
C VAL A 243 23.88 -5.19 -0.25
N ARG A 244 24.14 -6.51 -0.17
CA ARG A 244 25.27 -7.07 0.56
C ARG A 244 26.63 -6.55 0.08
N GLY A 245 26.76 -6.38 -1.23
CA GLY A 245 27.97 -5.82 -1.85
C GLY A 245 28.01 -4.29 -1.88
N GLU A 246 27.09 -3.61 -1.18
CA GLU A 246 26.95 -2.15 -1.11
C GLU A 246 26.84 -1.45 -2.50
N ARG A 247 26.50 -2.22 -3.56
CA ARG A 247 26.21 -1.68 -4.90
C ARG A 247 24.84 -0.99 -4.96
N ALA A 248 23.93 -1.36 -4.06
CA ALA A 248 22.68 -0.69 -3.81
C ALA A 248 22.51 -0.49 -2.31
N MET A 249 21.82 0.57 -1.93
CA MET A 249 21.67 0.97 -0.53
C MET A 249 20.33 0.54 0.07
N ILE A 250 19.30 0.39 -0.75
CA ILE A 250 17.93 0.07 -0.33
C ILE A 250 17.15 -0.55 -1.50
N GLN A 251 16.10 -1.31 -1.16
CA GLN A 251 15.04 -1.73 -2.07
C GLN A 251 13.71 -1.42 -1.39
N PHE A 252 12.91 -0.53 -1.97
CA PHE A 252 11.74 0.06 -1.32
C PHE A 252 10.52 -0.88 -1.22
N ARG A 253 10.52 -2.03 -1.89
CA ARG A 253 9.38 -2.94 -1.85
C ARG A 253 9.39 -3.83 -0.61
N SER A 254 10.27 -4.82 -0.53
CA SER A 254 10.49 -5.68 0.65
C SER A 254 11.52 -6.78 0.38
N PHE A 255 12.11 -7.33 1.45
CA PHE A 255 12.85 -8.59 1.47
C PHE A 255 12.15 -9.59 2.40
N SER A 256 12.25 -10.88 2.12
CA SER A 256 11.75 -11.92 3.02
C SER A 256 12.57 -11.99 4.31
N PRO A 257 12.03 -12.57 5.41
CA PRO A 257 12.78 -12.71 6.66
C PRO A 257 14.13 -13.40 6.50
N PRO A 258 14.27 -14.53 5.76
CA PRO A 258 15.58 -15.13 5.54
C PRO A 258 16.56 -14.22 4.80
N GLU A 259 16.10 -13.44 3.83
CA GLU A 259 16.93 -12.48 3.10
C GLU A 259 17.37 -11.32 3.98
N ARG A 260 16.46 -10.79 4.82
CA ARG A 260 16.81 -9.82 5.86
C ARG A 260 17.89 -10.35 6.80
N ASP A 261 17.73 -11.58 7.32
CA ASP A 261 18.67 -12.18 8.26
C ASP A 261 20.04 -12.39 7.62
N GLN A 262 20.08 -12.81 6.35
CA GLN A 262 21.32 -12.90 5.59
C GLN A 262 22.02 -11.54 5.45
N LEU A 263 21.28 -10.46 5.19
CA LEU A 263 21.84 -9.11 5.09
C LEU A 263 22.33 -8.60 6.44
N VAL A 264 21.55 -8.81 7.50
CA VAL A 264 21.93 -8.42 8.87
C VAL A 264 23.20 -9.17 9.32
N GLN A 265 23.27 -10.47 9.07
CA GLN A 265 24.46 -11.26 9.38
C GLN A 265 25.71 -10.79 8.63
N ALA A 266 25.54 -10.44 7.33
CA ALA A 266 26.67 -10.06 6.50
C ALA A 266 27.18 -8.63 6.76
N LEU A 267 26.31 -7.69 7.10
CA LEU A 267 26.61 -6.26 7.16
C LEU A 267 26.68 -5.71 8.59
N GLY A 268 26.15 -6.42 9.59
CA GLY A 268 26.21 -6.02 10.99
C GLY A 268 25.64 -4.60 11.23
N ASN A 269 26.47 -3.70 11.76
CA ASN A 269 26.08 -2.33 12.04
C ASN A 269 25.95 -1.42 10.81
N LYS A 270 26.37 -1.88 9.64
CA LYS A 270 26.20 -1.15 8.37
C LYS A 270 24.79 -1.21 7.81
N ILE A 271 23.92 -2.06 8.37
CA ILE A 271 22.53 -2.21 7.91
C ILE A 271 21.55 -1.85 9.02
N ALA A 272 20.50 -1.15 8.67
CA ALA A 272 19.31 -0.92 9.48
C ALA A 272 18.13 -1.67 8.89
N VAL A 273 17.16 -2.04 9.72
CA VAL A 273 15.94 -2.71 9.29
C VAL A 273 14.74 -1.89 9.75
N GLN A 274 13.85 -1.58 8.83
CA GLN A 274 12.55 -1.01 9.14
C GLN A 274 11.46 -2.02 8.77
N GLU A 275 10.43 -2.12 9.60
CA GLU A 275 9.29 -3.02 9.37
C GLU A 275 7.97 -2.28 9.60
N SER A 276 6.95 -2.67 8.84
CA SER A 276 5.57 -2.21 9.01
C SER A 276 4.56 -3.27 8.53
N PRO A 277 3.31 -3.24 8.98
CA PRO A 277 2.24 -3.87 8.21
C PRO A 277 2.32 -3.39 6.76
N TRP A 278 1.90 -4.22 5.82
CA TRP A 278 1.84 -3.83 4.41
C TRP A 278 0.38 -3.67 3.99
N ASP A 279 0.04 -2.59 3.33
CA ASP A 279 -1.29 -2.39 2.76
C ASP A 279 -1.50 -3.27 1.52
N CYS A 280 -1.25 -4.53 1.73
CA CYS A 280 -1.43 -5.63 0.80
C CYS A 280 -1.84 -6.87 1.57
N LEU A 281 -2.69 -7.67 0.99
CA LEU A 281 -3.02 -8.98 1.51
C LEU A 281 -3.40 -9.95 0.38
N ASN A 282 -3.30 -11.23 0.65
CA ASN A 282 -3.89 -12.25 -0.21
C ASN A 282 -5.24 -12.70 0.35
N PHE A 283 -6.15 -12.96 -0.55
CA PHE A 283 -7.40 -13.64 -0.27
C PHE A 283 -7.70 -14.67 -1.37
N VAL A 284 -8.58 -15.58 -1.06
CA VAL A 284 -9.05 -16.59 -2.02
C VAL A 284 -10.35 -16.11 -2.62
N SER A 285 -10.38 -15.97 -3.94
CA SER A 285 -11.60 -15.77 -4.72
C SER A 285 -12.16 -17.12 -5.15
N MET A 286 -13.46 -17.30 -4.94
CA MET A 286 -14.23 -18.47 -5.39
C MET A 286 -15.23 -17.99 -6.45
N HIS A 287 -15.37 -18.73 -7.55
CA HIS A 287 -16.26 -18.33 -8.64
C HIS A 287 -17.71 -18.75 -8.33
N HIS A 288 -18.56 -17.77 -8.00
CA HIS A 288 -19.92 -18.01 -7.48
C HIS A 288 -20.88 -18.62 -8.52
N ASP A 289 -20.58 -18.54 -9.81
CA ASP A 289 -21.38 -19.20 -10.85
C ASP A 289 -20.99 -20.68 -11.04
N LYS A 290 -19.97 -21.20 -10.32
CA LYS A 290 -19.48 -22.57 -10.44
C LYS A 290 -19.77 -23.40 -9.20
N LYS A 291 -20.35 -24.61 -9.42
CA LYS A 291 -20.57 -25.57 -8.33
C LYS A 291 -19.24 -26.21 -7.86
N PRO A 292 -19.11 -26.46 -6.57
CA PRO A 292 -20.09 -26.21 -5.50
C PRO A 292 -19.92 -24.83 -4.81
N PHE A 293 -19.17 -23.89 -5.41
CA PHE A 293 -18.83 -22.60 -4.81
C PHE A 293 -19.96 -21.55 -4.88
N ASP A 294 -21.07 -21.87 -5.57
CA ASP A 294 -22.35 -21.15 -5.50
C ASP A 294 -23.00 -21.28 -4.11
N ASP A 295 -22.70 -22.36 -3.37
CA ASP A 295 -23.19 -22.59 -2.00
C ASP A 295 -22.29 -21.94 -0.96
N LYS A 296 -22.83 -21.00 -0.18
CA LYS A 296 -22.09 -20.31 0.90
C LYS A 296 -21.59 -21.25 1.99
N ARG A 297 -22.22 -22.42 2.21
CA ARG A 297 -21.75 -23.42 3.18
C ARG A 297 -20.38 -23.97 2.78
N VAL A 298 -20.16 -24.18 1.48
CA VAL A 298 -18.87 -24.62 0.95
C VAL A 298 -17.80 -23.53 1.15
N ARG A 299 -18.11 -22.28 0.76
CA ARG A 299 -17.18 -21.16 0.92
C ARG A 299 -16.81 -20.94 2.39
N ARG A 300 -17.81 -20.98 3.27
CA ARG A 300 -17.61 -20.87 4.73
C ARG A 300 -16.75 -22.02 5.28
N ALA A 301 -16.96 -23.26 4.80
CA ALA A 301 -16.16 -24.41 5.20
C ALA A 301 -14.68 -24.24 4.84
N LEU A 302 -14.38 -23.70 3.64
CA LEU A 302 -13.01 -23.40 3.23
C LEU A 302 -12.34 -22.36 4.15
N SER A 303 -13.08 -21.36 4.63
CA SER A 303 -12.56 -20.35 5.58
C SER A 303 -12.32 -20.96 6.98
N LEU A 304 -13.26 -21.79 7.48
CA LEU A 304 -13.17 -22.46 8.77
C LEU A 304 -12.00 -23.45 8.87
N ALA A 305 -11.53 -23.96 7.73
CA ALA A 305 -10.40 -24.90 7.69
C ALA A 305 -9.07 -24.26 8.10
N LEU A 306 -8.93 -22.95 7.98
CA LEU A 306 -7.65 -22.24 8.08
C LEU A 306 -7.28 -21.95 9.54
N ASP A 307 -6.16 -22.50 10.00
CA ASP A 307 -5.50 -22.07 11.24
C ASP A 307 -4.64 -20.83 10.95
N ARG A 308 -5.27 -19.66 11.01
CA ARG A 308 -4.62 -18.40 10.74
C ARG A 308 -3.54 -18.04 11.77
N TYR A 309 -3.68 -18.47 13.01
CA TYR A 309 -2.74 -18.15 14.09
C TYR A 309 -1.47 -19.00 14.01
N GLU A 310 -1.59 -20.29 13.80
CA GLU A 310 -0.43 -21.15 13.56
C GLU A 310 0.22 -20.81 12.20
N GLY A 311 -0.61 -20.56 11.17
CA GLY A 311 -0.15 -20.10 9.86
C GLY A 311 0.63 -18.80 9.95
N SER A 312 0.17 -17.81 10.72
CA SER A 312 0.89 -16.55 10.98
C SER A 312 2.25 -16.82 11.64
N ALA A 313 2.27 -17.62 12.70
CA ALA A 313 3.49 -17.94 13.44
C ALA A 313 4.54 -18.69 12.59
N ALA A 314 4.11 -19.54 11.68
CA ALA A 314 4.97 -20.32 10.79
C ALA A 314 5.44 -19.49 9.56
N LEU A 315 4.48 -18.90 8.83
CA LEU A 315 4.75 -18.23 7.56
C LEU A 315 5.49 -16.92 7.74
N SER A 316 5.29 -16.19 8.84
CA SER A 316 6.02 -14.96 9.15
C SER A 316 7.54 -15.14 9.24
N LYS A 317 8.02 -16.39 9.39
CA LYS A 317 9.46 -16.71 9.43
C LYS A 317 10.08 -16.91 8.05
N ILE A 318 9.28 -17.14 7.04
CA ILE A 318 9.77 -17.55 5.71
C ILE A 318 9.26 -16.69 4.56
N THR A 319 8.19 -15.92 4.76
CA THR A 319 7.62 -15.08 3.72
C THR A 319 7.05 -13.76 4.25
N LEU A 320 6.48 -12.95 3.37
CA LEU A 320 6.07 -11.56 3.60
C LEU A 320 4.67 -11.44 4.21
N VAL A 321 4.32 -12.30 5.15
CA VAL A 321 3.06 -12.24 5.90
C VAL A 321 3.33 -12.34 7.40
N LYS A 322 2.45 -11.76 8.22
CA LYS A 322 2.66 -11.76 9.67
C LYS A 322 1.37 -11.84 10.47
N ASP A 323 0.44 -10.93 10.24
CA ASP A 323 -0.67 -10.73 11.17
C ASP A 323 -1.96 -11.39 10.68
N VAL A 324 -2.81 -11.79 11.63
CA VAL A 324 -4.20 -12.15 11.37
C VAL A 324 -5.00 -10.84 11.33
N ALA A 325 -5.62 -10.58 10.19
CA ALA A 325 -6.36 -9.34 9.96
C ALA A 325 -7.70 -9.61 9.26
N GLY A 326 -8.61 -8.67 9.38
CA GLY A 326 -9.82 -8.58 8.56
C GLY A 326 -9.57 -7.81 7.26
N ILE A 327 -10.60 -7.08 6.82
CA ILE A 327 -10.56 -6.34 5.55
C ILE A 327 -9.70 -5.06 5.61
N GLN A 328 -9.22 -4.67 6.78
CA GLN A 328 -8.41 -3.47 6.98
C GLN A 328 -7.06 -3.78 7.60
N VAL A 329 -6.07 -2.97 7.27
CA VAL A 329 -4.68 -3.11 7.74
C VAL A 329 -4.60 -2.95 9.25
N PRO A 330 -3.99 -3.88 10.00
CA PRO A 330 -3.83 -3.79 11.44
C PRO A 330 -3.11 -2.51 11.88
N GLY A 331 -3.59 -1.91 12.97
CA GLY A 331 -3.04 -0.67 13.51
C GLY A 331 -3.58 0.61 12.88
N THR A 332 -4.45 0.50 11.87
CA THR A 332 -5.16 1.66 11.29
C THR A 332 -6.46 1.95 12.02
N PRO A 333 -7.03 3.16 11.87
CA PRO A 333 -8.26 3.54 12.57
C PRO A 333 -9.46 2.64 12.28
N TYR A 334 -9.50 2.02 11.10
CA TYR A 334 -10.62 1.19 10.63
C TYR A 334 -10.46 -0.30 10.94
N ALA A 335 -9.28 -0.74 11.37
CA ALA A 335 -9.01 -2.15 11.63
C ALA A 335 -9.93 -2.72 12.72
N THR A 336 -10.46 -3.91 12.49
CA THR A 336 -11.25 -4.64 13.47
C THR A 336 -10.35 -5.17 14.58
N PRO A 337 -10.67 -4.91 15.86
CA PRO A 337 -9.89 -5.43 16.97
C PRO A 337 -9.83 -6.97 16.96
N PRO A 338 -8.71 -7.59 17.39
CA PRO A 338 -8.55 -9.04 17.36
C PRO A 338 -9.69 -9.81 18.07
N ALA A 339 -10.16 -9.32 19.22
CA ALA A 339 -11.25 -9.95 19.96
C ALA A 339 -12.61 -9.91 19.22
N GLU A 340 -12.81 -8.99 18.29
CA GLU A 340 -13.99 -8.95 17.42
C GLU A 340 -13.80 -9.86 16.21
N LEU A 341 -12.60 -9.90 15.63
CA LEU A 341 -12.26 -10.82 14.53
C LEU A 341 -12.44 -12.28 14.94
N GLU A 342 -12.04 -12.66 16.15
CA GLU A 342 -12.18 -14.03 16.67
C GLU A 342 -13.64 -14.55 16.68
N LYS A 343 -14.63 -13.65 16.59
CA LYS A 343 -16.05 -14.02 16.50
C LYS A 343 -16.50 -14.40 15.09
N LEU A 344 -15.72 -14.05 14.07
CA LEU A 344 -16.04 -14.37 12.68
C LEU A 344 -15.67 -15.83 12.35
N ALA A 345 -16.40 -16.43 11.41
CA ALA A 345 -16.11 -17.79 10.96
C ALA A 345 -14.69 -17.91 10.39
N GLY A 346 -13.95 -18.91 10.90
CA GLY A 346 -12.56 -19.17 10.50
C GLY A 346 -11.52 -18.28 11.21
N TYR A 347 -11.94 -17.37 12.09
CA TYR A 347 -11.05 -16.56 12.93
C TYR A 347 -11.02 -17.02 14.40
N GLY A 348 -11.87 -17.94 14.80
CA GLY A 348 -11.85 -18.52 16.14
C GLY A 348 -10.60 -19.38 16.36
N ARG A 349 -10.05 -19.35 17.60
CA ARG A 349 -8.79 -20.04 17.93
C ARG A 349 -8.89 -21.56 18.05
N ASP A 350 -10.09 -22.09 18.30
CA ASP A 350 -10.29 -23.54 18.36
C ASP A 350 -10.40 -24.12 16.94
N ILE A 351 -9.26 -24.43 16.36
CA ILE A 351 -9.18 -24.98 14.99
C ILE A 351 -9.87 -26.36 14.87
N ASN A 352 -9.88 -27.17 15.93
CA ASN A 352 -10.51 -28.48 15.87
C ASN A 352 -12.04 -28.34 15.76
N LYS A 353 -12.63 -27.42 16.54
CA LYS A 353 -14.03 -27.05 16.44
C LYS A 353 -14.36 -26.48 15.06
N ASN A 354 -13.55 -25.56 14.56
CA ASN A 354 -13.73 -24.94 13.23
C ASN A 354 -13.69 -25.99 12.11
N ARG A 355 -12.73 -26.92 12.13
CA ARG A 355 -12.62 -28.01 11.12
C ARG A 355 -13.75 -29.03 11.24
N ALA A 356 -14.24 -29.33 12.45
CA ALA A 356 -15.41 -30.17 12.62
C ALA A 356 -16.65 -29.56 11.99
N GLU A 357 -16.87 -28.26 12.21
CA GLU A 357 -17.95 -27.48 11.58
C GLU A 357 -17.78 -27.41 10.05
N ALA A 358 -16.57 -27.20 9.56
CA ALA A 358 -16.28 -27.20 8.11
C ALA A 358 -16.70 -28.52 7.45
N ARG A 359 -16.33 -29.66 8.03
CA ARG A 359 -16.73 -30.99 7.52
C ARG A 359 -18.25 -31.17 7.56
N ARG A 360 -18.92 -30.69 8.61
CA ARG A 360 -20.38 -30.74 8.71
C ARG A 360 -21.03 -29.94 7.57
N LEU A 361 -20.56 -28.72 7.33
CA LEU A 361 -21.09 -27.87 6.25
C LEU A 361 -20.87 -28.44 4.86
N LEU A 362 -19.69 -29.04 4.59
CA LEU A 362 -19.42 -29.71 3.32
C LEU A 362 -20.38 -30.90 3.10
N LYS A 363 -20.59 -31.74 4.12
CA LYS A 363 -21.54 -32.85 4.06
C LYS A 363 -22.97 -32.36 3.79
N GLU A 364 -23.42 -31.31 4.47
CA GLU A 364 -24.75 -30.74 4.27
C GLU A 364 -24.94 -30.08 2.90
N ALA A 365 -23.85 -29.59 2.32
CA ALA A 365 -23.84 -29.07 0.95
C ALA A 365 -23.73 -30.16 -0.11
N GLY A 366 -23.65 -31.45 0.28
CA GLY A 366 -23.53 -32.58 -0.64
C GLY A 366 -22.14 -32.74 -1.26
N VAL A 367 -21.10 -32.14 -0.67
CA VAL A 367 -19.72 -32.27 -1.12
C VAL A 367 -19.15 -33.57 -0.53
N ALA A 368 -18.75 -34.50 -1.41
CA ALA A 368 -18.20 -35.78 -1.00
C ALA A 368 -16.80 -35.63 -0.35
N ASP A 369 -16.48 -36.55 0.57
CA ASP A 369 -15.11 -36.65 1.06
C ASP A 369 -14.16 -37.00 -0.08
N GLY A 370 -12.98 -36.39 -0.14
CA GLY A 370 -12.05 -36.50 -1.26
C GLY A 370 -12.43 -35.65 -2.49
N PHE A 371 -13.42 -34.74 -2.39
CA PHE A 371 -13.75 -33.83 -3.50
C PHE A 371 -12.49 -33.13 -3.99
N SER A 372 -12.28 -33.20 -5.32
CA SER A 372 -11.10 -32.61 -5.96
C SER A 372 -11.41 -31.24 -6.53
N LEU A 373 -10.55 -30.26 -6.25
CA LEU A 373 -10.60 -28.92 -6.81
C LEU A 373 -9.24 -28.45 -7.33
N VAL A 374 -9.27 -27.54 -8.31
CA VAL A 374 -8.07 -26.88 -8.83
C VAL A 374 -7.97 -25.50 -8.20
N PHE A 375 -6.90 -25.27 -7.47
CA PHE A 375 -6.56 -23.96 -6.91
C PHE A 375 -5.51 -23.29 -7.80
N LYS A 376 -5.89 -22.17 -8.43
CA LYS A 376 -4.98 -21.39 -9.28
C LYS A 376 -4.23 -20.35 -8.44
N ASN A 377 -2.89 -20.38 -8.55
CA ASN A 377 -2.01 -19.48 -7.82
C ASN A 377 -1.10 -18.74 -8.78
N ARG A 378 -0.67 -17.55 -8.38
CA ARG A 378 0.17 -16.67 -9.16
C ARG A 378 1.64 -17.09 -9.08
N GLY A 379 2.35 -17.14 -10.21
CA GLY A 379 3.77 -17.50 -10.30
C GLY A 379 4.70 -16.40 -9.80
N ILE A 380 4.56 -16.06 -8.51
CA ILE A 380 5.43 -15.13 -7.78
C ILE A 380 5.86 -15.81 -6.46
N PRO A 381 7.18 -15.91 -6.17
CA PRO A 381 7.66 -16.65 -5.01
C PRO A 381 7.07 -16.18 -3.68
N HIS A 382 7.10 -14.88 -3.38
CA HIS A 382 6.66 -14.33 -2.10
C HIS A 382 5.54 -13.30 -2.27
N PRO A 383 4.46 -13.41 -1.49
CA PRO A 383 4.11 -14.48 -0.54
C PRO A 383 3.28 -15.62 -1.14
N TYR A 384 3.01 -15.64 -2.46
CA TYR A 384 2.02 -16.49 -3.13
C TYR A 384 2.29 -17.99 -2.98
N GLU A 385 3.52 -18.42 -3.25
CA GLU A 385 3.87 -19.84 -3.23
C GLU A 385 3.74 -20.46 -1.83
N PRO A 386 4.35 -19.91 -0.75
CA PRO A 386 4.20 -20.43 0.60
C PRO A 386 2.75 -20.41 1.10
N LEU A 387 1.98 -19.36 0.78
CA LEU A 387 0.56 -19.27 1.13
C LEU A 387 -0.25 -20.35 0.40
N GLY A 388 0.03 -20.61 -0.87
CA GLY A 388 -0.65 -21.66 -1.64
C GLY A 388 -0.42 -23.03 -1.05
N ILE A 389 0.82 -23.37 -0.70
CA ILE A 389 1.18 -24.64 -0.03
C ILE A 389 0.46 -24.77 1.31
N TRP A 390 0.44 -23.70 2.11
CA TRP A 390 -0.26 -23.67 3.38
C TRP A 390 -1.77 -23.90 3.22
N LEU A 391 -2.45 -23.18 2.30
CA LEU A 391 -3.88 -23.35 2.04
C LEU A 391 -4.25 -24.78 1.67
N ILE A 392 -3.47 -25.41 0.79
CA ILE A 392 -3.68 -26.81 0.38
C ILE A 392 -3.60 -27.75 1.59
N ALA A 393 -2.59 -27.54 2.45
CA ALA A 393 -2.43 -28.33 3.66
C ALA A 393 -3.61 -28.15 4.63
N GLN A 394 -4.16 -26.93 4.76
CA GLN A 394 -5.33 -26.66 5.60
C GLN A 394 -6.60 -27.32 5.06
N TRP A 395 -6.87 -27.21 3.75
CA TRP A 395 -8.07 -27.80 3.13
C TRP A 395 -8.04 -29.32 3.09
N LYS A 396 -6.85 -29.94 3.04
CA LYS A 396 -6.68 -31.39 3.21
C LYS A 396 -7.20 -31.88 4.58
N GLN A 397 -7.11 -31.05 5.62
CA GLN A 397 -7.59 -31.41 6.98
C GLN A 397 -9.12 -31.53 7.07
N ILE A 398 -9.85 -31.03 6.09
CA ILE A 398 -11.31 -31.12 6.02
C ILE A 398 -11.78 -32.08 4.92
N GLY A 399 -10.88 -32.94 4.40
CA GLY A 399 -11.21 -34.01 3.45
C GLY A 399 -11.19 -33.57 1.96
N LEU A 400 -10.62 -32.42 1.63
CA LEU A 400 -10.53 -31.97 0.23
C LEU A 400 -9.21 -32.42 -0.42
N ASN A 401 -9.28 -32.77 -1.71
CA ASN A 401 -8.13 -33.08 -2.54
C ASN A 401 -7.84 -31.87 -3.46
N VAL A 402 -6.81 -31.08 -3.13
CA VAL A 402 -6.52 -29.82 -3.83
C VAL A 402 -5.26 -29.94 -4.66
N ARG A 403 -5.39 -29.67 -5.97
CA ARG A 403 -4.26 -29.55 -6.89
C ARG A 403 -3.98 -28.07 -7.17
N GLN A 404 -2.75 -27.61 -6.91
CA GLN A 404 -2.32 -26.28 -7.28
C GLN A 404 -1.91 -26.22 -8.75
N GLU A 405 -2.33 -25.15 -9.42
CA GLU A 405 -1.88 -24.78 -10.74
C GLU A 405 -1.24 -23.38 -10.68
N ILE A 406 0.06 -23.30 -10.98
CA ILE A 406 0.81 -22.05 -10.97
C ILE A 406 0.66 -21.40 -12.35
N ILE A 407 0.12 -20.18 -12.36
CA ILE A 407 -0.07 -19.38 -13.56
C ILE A 407 1.00 -18.30 -13.62
N GLU A 408 1.64 -18.15 -14.77
CA GLU A 408 2.63 -17.10 -15.01
C GLU A 408 2.05 -15.70 -14.69
N ALA A 409 2.88 -14.83 -14.11
CA ALA A 409 2.44 -13.57 -13.51
C ALA A 409 1.72 -12.62 -14.49
N SER A 410 2.14 -12.56 -15.75
CA SER A 410 1.52 -11.71 -16.78
C SER A 410 0.17 -12.26 -17.27
N ALA A 411 0.00 -13.58 -17.28
CA ALA A 411 -1.23 -14.26 -17.67
C ALA A 411 -2.28 -14.32 -16.55
N TYR A 412 -1.87 -14.04 -15.30
CA TYR A 412 -2.70 -14.27 -14.13
C TYR A 412 -3.98 -13.39 -14.09
N HIS A 413 -3.82 -12.06 -14.19
CA HIS A 413 -4.97 -11.14 -14.20
C HIS A 413 -5.90 -11.32 -15.38
N PRO A 414 -5.42 -11.50 -16.63
CA PRO A 414 -6.28 -11.90 -17.73
C PRO A 414 -7.12 -13.15 -17.45
N MET A 415 -6.54 -14.16 -16.79
CA MET A 415 -7.24 -15.38 -16.38
C MET A 415 -8.35 -15.08 -15.36
N LEU A 416 -8.06 -14.29 -14.31
CA LEU A 416 -9.06 -13.88 -13.31
C LEU A 416 -10.23 -13.12 -13.97
N LYS A 417 -9.96 -12.15 -14.84
CA LYS A 417 -10.97 -11.36 -15.55
C LYS A 417 -11.91 -12.20 -16.42
N ARG A 418 -11.38 -13.24 -17.07
CA ARG A 418 -12.22 -14.18 -17.85
C ARG A 418 -13.04 -15.13 -16.97
N GLY A 419 -12.69 -15.28 -15.67
CA GLY A 419 -13.31 -16.25 -14.76
C GLY A 419 -12.86 -17.70 -15.03
N ASP A 420 -11.66 -17.90 -15.57
CA ASP A 420 -11.10 -19.21 -15.91
C ASP A 420 -10.54 -19.92 -14.65
N PHE A 421 -11.28 -19.92 -13.55
CA PHE A 421 -10.92 -20.55 -12.30
C PHE A 421 -12.17 -21.02 -11.54
N GLU A 422 -12.02 -21.97 -10.64
CA GLU A 422 -12.99 -22.32 -9.61
C GLU A 422 -12.63 -21.63 -8.31
N VAL A 423 -11.38 -21.81 -7.90
CA VAL A 423 -10.77 -21.19 -6.72
C VAL A 423 -9.41 -20.61 -7.13
N ALA A 424 -9.15 -19.36 -6.81
CA ALA A 424 -7.91 -18.69 -7.16
C ALA A 424 -7.37 -17.84 -6.00
N MET A 425 -6.05 -17.73 -5.89
CA MET A 425 -5.42 -16.73 -5.04
C MET A 425 -5.63 -15.36 -5.66
N ASP A 426 -6.20 -14.44 -4.94
CA ASP A 426 -6.31 -13.05 -5.34
C ASP A 426 -5.52 -12.17 -4.36
N PHE A 427 -5.40 -10.88 -4.65
CA PHE A 427 -4.72 -9.96 -3.78
C PHE A 427 -5.33 -8.57 -3.88
N GLN A 428 -5.12 -7.80 -2.83
CA GLN A 428 -5.44 -6.38 -2.75
C GLN A 428 -4.18 -5.66 -2.28
N CYS A 429 -3.86 -4.55 -2.91
CA CYS A 429 -2.78 -3.64 -2.48
C CYS A 429 -3.27 -2.20 -2.62
N GLY A 430 -3.38 -1.51 -1.49
CA GLY A 430 -3.75 -0.11 -1.45
C GLY A 430 -2.58 0.82 -1.80
N PHE A 431 -2.92 1.95 -2.39
CA PHE A 431 -1.96 3.06 -2.61
C PHE A 431 -1.83 3.91 -1.35
N ILE A 432 -2.91 4.01 -0.62
CA ILE A 432 -3.10 4.69 0.65
C ILE A 432 -4.03 3.82 1.47
N VAL A 433 -3.87 3.81 2.78
CA VAL A 433 -4.73 3.04 3.69
C VAL A 433 -6.08 3.75 3.82
N GLU A 434 -6.98 3.49 2.88
CA GLU A 434 -8.31 4.09 2.82
C GLU A 434 -9.36 3.10 2.26
N PRO A 435 -10.43 2.80 3.03
CA PRO A 435 -11.46 1.84 2.62
C PRO A 435 -12.09 2.11 1.25
N ASP A 436 -12.27 3.38 0.87
CA ASP A 436 -12.83 3.77 -0.42
C ASP A 436 -11.92 3.46 -1.62
N LEU A 437 -10.64 3.22 -1.38
CA LEU A 437 -9.69 2.81 -2.41
C LEU A 437 -9.54 1.29 -2.50
N ASP A 438 -9.75 0.58 -1.40
CA ASP A 438 -9.44 -0.84 -1.29
C ASP A 438 -10.66 -1.75 -1.50
N LEU A 439 -11.84 -1.33 -1.02
CA LEU A 439 -13.02 -2.18 -0.96
C LEU A 439 -13.97 -2.10 -2.16
N PRO A 440 -13.93 -1.12 -3.09
CA PRO A 440 -14.86 -1.06 -4.23
C PRO A 440 -14.83 -2.30 -5.12
N ARG A 441 -13.76 -3.08 -5.07
CA ARG A 441 -13.65 -4.35 -5.78
C ARG A 441 -14.71 -5.40 -5.39
N PHE A 442 -15.34 -5.24 -4.23
CA PHE A 442 -16.38 -6.15 -3.72
C PHE A 442 -17.81 -5.69 -4.05
N ILE A 443 -17.98 -4.58 -4.74
CA ILE A 443 -19.28 -4.15 -5.26
C ILE A 443 -19.71 -5.10 -6.40
N SER A 444 -21.01 -5.42 -6.45
CA SER A 444 -21.59 -6.36 -7.44
C SER A 444 -21.28 -6.01 -8.90
N THR A 445 -21.11 -4.73 -9.21
CA THR A 445 -20.84 -4.21 -10.56
C THR A 445 -19.36 -3.97 -10.85
N SER A 446 -18.47 -4.26 -9.90
CA SER A 446 -17.04 -4.02 -10.07
C SER A 446 -16.40 -5.01 -11.04
N ASP A 447 -15.62 -4.52 -12.01
CA ASP A 447 -14.80 -5.34 -12.91
C ASP A 447 -13.71 -6.14 -12.18
N ALA A 448 -13.37 -5.74 -10.94
CA ALA A 448 -12.44 -6.43 -10.07
C ALA A 448 -13.12 -7.48 -9.17
N ASN A 449 -14.44 -7.63 -9.23
CA ASN A 449 -15.18 -8.69 -8.55
C ASN A 449 -15.04 -10.02 -9.34
N TYR A 450 -13.84 -10.59 -9.33
CA TYR A 450 -13.52 -11.80 -10.10
C TYR A 450 -14.32 -13.02 -9.66
N GLY A 451 -14.73 -13.09 -8.38
CA GLY A 451 -15.61 -14.13 -7.83
C GLY A 451 -17.04 -14.04 -8.33
N ARG A 452 -17.44 -12.91 -8.92
CA ARG A 452 -18.78 -12.63 -9.49
C ARG A 452 -19.93 -12.77 -8.50
N HIS A 453 -19.67 -12.49 -7.22
CA HIS A 453 -20.77 -12.42 -6.26
C HIS A 453 -21.67 -11.22 -6.55
N LYS A 454 -22.96 -11.36 -6.20
CA LYS A 454 -23.95 -10.30 -6.29
C LYS A 454 -24.60 -10.14 -4.92
N ASP A 455 -24.29 -9.06 -4.24
CA ASP A 455 -24.77 -8.80 -2.88
C ASP A 455 -25.10 -7.32 -2.70
N THR A 456 -26.38 -6.98 -2.85
CA THR A 456 -26.87 -5.61 -2.72
C THR A 456 -26.69 -5.05 -1.30
N VAL A 457 -26.51 -5.90 -0.29
CA VAL A 457 -26.19 -5.46 1.08
C VAL A 457 -24.75 -4.92 1.15
N ILE A 458 -23.80 -5.60 0.49
CA ILE A 458 -22.43 -5.09 0.36
C ILE A 458 -22.44 -3.77 -0.42
N ASP A 459 -23.18 -3.70 -1.52
CA ASP A 459 -23.28 -2.48 -2.33
C ASP A 459 -23.80 -1.29 -1.50
N ASP A 460 -24.88 -1.49 -0.69
CA ASP A 460 -25.41 -0.46 0.22
C ASP A 460 -24.39 -0.07 1.30
N LEU A 461 -23.77 -1.05 1.94
CA LEU A 461 -22.78 -0.78 3.00
C LEU A 461 -21.58 0.01 2.47
N MET A 462 -21.13 -0.29 1.25
CA MET A 462 -20.06 0.47 0.58
C MET A 462 -20.47 1.93 0.35
N HIS A 463 -21.65 2.17 -0.18
CA HIS A 463 -22.16 3.53 -0.38
C HIS A 463 -22.32 4.30 0.93
N ARG A 464 -22.80 3.65 1.99
CA ARG A 464 -23.02 4.28 3.30
C ARG A 464 -21.70 4.62 3.98
N GLN A 465 -20.70 3.72 3.98
CA GLN A 465 -19.42 3.99 4.62
C GLN A 465 -18.69 5.15 3.95
N GLY A 466 -18.72 5.25 2.61
CA GLY A 466 -18.08 6.34 1.84
C GLY A 466 -18.71 7.72 2.10
N ARG A 467 -19.96 7.77 2.61
CA ARG A 467 -20.67 9.01 2.96
C ARG A 467 -20.66 9.32 4.46
N ALA A 468 -20.22 8.39 5.30
CA ALA A 468 -20.22 8.57 6.75
C ALA A 468 -19.11 9.54 7.18
N THR A 469 -19.50 10.71 7.68
CA THR A 469 -18.58 11.75 8.17
C THR A 469 -18.14 11.53 9.61
N ASP A 470 -18.94 10.78 10.39
CA ASP A 470 -18.57 10.37 11.74
C ASP A 470 -17.71 9.10 11.69
N LEU A 471 -16.55 9.14 12.35
CA LEU A 471 -15.57 8.05 12.31
C LEU A 471 -16.12 6.76 12.95
N GLU A 472 -16.85 6.86 14.05
CA GLU A 472 -17.36 5.68 14.76
C GLU A 472 -18.53 5.03 13.99
N GLU A 473 -19.38 5.81 13.38
CA GLU A 473 -20.42 5.30 12.48
C GLU A 473 -19.80 4.63 11.26
N ARG A 474 -18.76 5.23 10.65
CA ARG A 474 -18.02 4.63 9.54
C ARG A 474 -17.39 3.29 9.91
N LYS A 475 -16.73 3.21 11.06
CA LYS A 475 -16.19 1.95 11.60
C LYS A 475 -17.27 0.89 11.77
N LYS A 476 -18.42 1.26 12.30
CA LYS A 476 -19.54 0.34 12.50
C LYS A 476 -20.07 -0.23 11.18
N ILE A 477 -20.20 0.61 10.16
CA ILE A 477 -20.60 0.18 8.82
C ILE A 477 -19.55 -0.77 8.21
N LEU A 478 -18.26 -0.44 8.33
CA LEU A 478 -17.16 -1.29 7.85
C LEU A 478 -17.14 -2.67 8.55
N ARG A 479 -17.45 -2.74 9.85
CA ARG A 479 -17.60 -4.02 10.55
C ARG A 479 -18.78 -4.86 10.04
N GLN A 480 -19.91 -4.22 9.70
CA GLN A 480 -21.03 -4.91 9.08
C GLN A 480 -20.64 -5.47 7.71
N LEU A 481 -19.94 -4.67 6.90
CA LEU A 481 -19.41 -5.09 5.60
C LEU A 481 -18.44 -6.26 5.74
N GLU A 482 -17.48 -6.18 6.65
CA GLU A 482 -16.52 -7.24 6.93
C GLU A 482 -17.22 -8.55 7.33
N LYS A 483 -18.17 -8.46 8.29
CA LYS A 483 -18.94 -9.63 8.72
C LYS A 483 -19.73 -10.25 7.56
N ARG A 484 -20.37 -9.42 6.73
CA ARG A 484 -21.10 -9.89 5.55
C ARG A 484 -20.19 -10.60 4.56
N LEU A 485 -19.05 -9.97 4.24
CA LEU A 485 -18.09 -10.45 3.24
C LEU A 485 -17.38 -11.74 3.66
N LEU A 486 -16.95 -11.84 4.94
CA LEU A 486 -16.06 -12.91 5.42
C LEU A 486 -16.78 -14.03 6.17
N ASP A 487 -17.92 -13.76 6.80
CA ASP A 487 -18.61 -14.71 7.67
C ASP A 487 -20.01 -15.10 7.13
N GLU A 488 -20.94 -14.14 6.99
CA GLU A 488 -22.34 -14.47 6.68
C GLU A 488 -22.50 -15.09 5.29
N GLU A 489 -21.80 -14.57 4.30
CA GLU A 489 -21.83 -15.06 2.93
C GLU A 489 -20.50 -15.68 2.48
N ALA A 490 -19.42 -15.40 3.19
CA ALA A 490 -18.07 -15.88 2.88
C ALA A 490 -17.73 -15.74 1.39
N HIS A 491 -17.95 -14.53 0.84
CA HIS A 491 -17.72 -14.26 -0.58
C HIS A 491 -16.27 -14.45 -0.97
N VAL A 492 -15.36 -14.13 -0.05
CA VAL A 492 -13.92 -14.31 -0.18
C VAL A 492 -13.32 -14.83 1.12
N ILE A 493 -12.13 -15.38 1.07
CA ILE A 493 -11.42 -15.89 2.24
C ILE A 493 -10.10 -15.14 2.39
N TYR A 494 -10.06 -14.18 3.31
CA TYR A 494 -8.82 -13.49 3.65
C TYR A 494 -7.85 -14.44 4.32
N THR A 495 -6.59 -14.38 3.92
CA THR A 495 -5.53 -15.24 4.47
C THR A 495 -4.82 -14.55 5.62
N LEU A 496 -3.62 -14.02 5.37
CA LEU A 496 -2.80 -13.30 6.33
C LEU A 496 -2.38 -11.95 5.75
N GLN A 497 -2.28 -10.95 6.61
CA GLN A 497 -1.81 -9.62 6.26
C GLN A 497 -0.34 -9.68 5.84
N TRP A 498 -0.01 -8.97 4.76
CA TRP A 498 1.38 -8.84 4.35
C TRP A 498 2.15 -7.96 5.32
N HIS A 499 3.46 -8.19 5.35
CA HIS A 499 4.39 -7.46 6.20
C HIS A 499 5.58 -6.98 5.38
N ARG A 500 5.91 -5.69 5.50
CA ARG A 500 7.06 -5.11 4.82
C ARG A 500 8.28 -5.19 5.71
N ILE A 501 9.39 -5.61 5.13
CA ILE A 501 10.70 -5.70 5.77
C ILE A 501 11.72 -5.05 4.85
N ILE A 502 12.26 -3.90 5.25
CA ILE A 502 13.19 -3.11 4.45
C ILE A 502 14.54 -3.02 5.16
N PRO A 503 15.43 -3.98 4.95
CA PRO A 503 16.85 -3.79 5.25
C PRO A 503 17.46 -2.79 4.27
N HIS A 504 18.16 -1.80 4.81
CA HIS A 504 18.84 -0.77 4.04
C HIS A 504 20.17 -0.39 4.69
N LEU A 505 21.13 0.13 3.92
CA LEU A 505 22.37 0.59 4.50
C LEU A 505 22.10 1.67 5.56
N ALA A 506 22.73 1.57 6.70
CA ALA A 506 22.51 2.44 7.87
C ALA A 506 22.80 3.92 7.58
N LYS A 507 23.60 4.19 6.53
CA LYS A 507 23.87 5.54 6.03
C LYS A 507 22.69 6.21 5.32
N VAL A 508 21.66 5.46 4.89
CA VAL A 508 20.43 6.03 4.31
C VAL A 508 19.58 6.58 5.43
N LYS A 509 19.36 7.88 5.43
CA LYS A 509 18.61 8.62 6.44
C LYS A 509 17.46 9.42 5.80
N GLY A 510 16.52 9.88 6.63
CA GLY A 510 15.41 10.71 6.18
C GLY A 510 14.31 9.97 5.39
N TRP A 511 14.40 8.64 5.31
CA TRP A 511 13.36 7.79 4.76
C TRP A 511 12.67 6.98 5.87
N THR A 512 11.34 6.95 5.86
CA THR A 512 10.52 6.22 6.84
C THR A 512 9.60 5.25 6.12
N ILE A 513 9.57 4.00 6.59
CA ILE A 513 8.68 2.98 6.07
C ILE A 513 7.21 3.32 6.41
N THR A 514 6.32 3.05 5.46
CA THR A 514 4.87 3.17 5.61
C THR A 514 4.18 1.86 5.20
N PRO A 515 2.90 1.65 5.50
CA PRO A 515 2.16 0.48 5.03
C PRO A 515 2.10 0.36 3.51
N SER A 516 2.13 1.46 2.78
CA SER A 516 2.14 1.43 1.32
C SER A 516 3.55 1.63 0.75
N HIS A 517 3.99 0.71 -0.11
CA HIS A 517 5.28 0.85 -0.80
C HIS A 517 5.27 1.88 -1.94
N TYR A 518 4.13 2.49 -2.19
CA TYR A 518 3.97 3.58 -3.15
C TYR A 518 4.22 4.96 -2.56
N LEU A 519 4.25 5.08 -1.21
CA LEU A 519 4.51 6.34 -0.51
C LEU A 519 6.01 6.58 -0.28
N ASN A 520 6.37 7.82 -0.02
CA ASN A 520 7.73 8.28 0.33
C ASN A 520 8.80 8.00 -0.73
N ASN A 521 8.39 7.99 -2.02
CA ASN A 521 9.30 7.78 -3.14
C ASN A 521 9.78 9.07 -3.83
N GLN A 522 9.39 10.27 -3.35
CA GLN A 522 9.89 11.55 -3.89
C GLN A 522 11.36 11.81 -3.56
N LEU A 523 11.88 11.18 -2.51
CA LEU A 523 13.29 11.22 -2.06
C LEU A 523 13.80 12.61 -1.65
N ASP A 524 12.92 13.61 -1.53
CA ASP A 524 13.27 15.01 -1.20
C ASP A 524 13.92 15.17 0.18
N ALA A 525 13.52 14.33 1.15
CA ALA A 525 14.01 14.32 2.52
C ALA A 525 15.14 13.29 2.78
N VAL A 526 15.47 12.46 1.78
CA VAL A 526 16.52 11.42 1.94
C VAL A 526 17.91 12.04 1.84
N TRP A 527 18.80 11.56 2.72
CA TRP A 527 20.20 11.98 2.75
C TRP A 527 21.11 10.83 3.19
N LEU A 528 22.42 10.97 2.96
CA LEU A 528 23.42 9.96 3.32
C LEU A 528 24.29 10.48 4.45
N SER A 529 24.36 9.70 5.58
CA SER A 529 25.40 9.90 6.57
C SER A 529 26.73 9.31 6.08
N GLU A 530 27.84 9.69 6.75
CA GLU A 530 29.13 9.09 6.47
C GLU A 530 29.17 7.58 6.72
#